data_adbfaec256e1edca9a17502d72695f7a
#
_entry.id   adbfaec256e1edca9a17502d72695f7a
#
_cell.length_a   1.000
_cell.length_b   1.000
_cell.length_c   1.000
_cell.angle_alpha   90.00
_cell.angle_beta   90.00
_cell.angle_gamma   90.00
#
_symmetry.space_group_name_H-M   'P 1'
#
loop_
_entity.id
_entity.type
_entity.pdbx_description
1 polymer ?
#
loop_
_entity_poly.entity_id
_entity_poly.type
_entity_poly.pdbx_seq_one_letter_code
_entity_poly.pdbx_strand_id
1 'polypeptide(L)'
;MKNLALAVLTALAAFTLACGYSSKSTTPAVAGTMPAISELAPASTSSGGPSFVLTVNGTNFSTKATINWNGTAQTTTYVSASQLMATIAATAIATPATVPVTVTNPAIAGTGAYGSGGTLAETSSAMNFTIN
;
A
#
# COMPACT_ATOMS: atom_id res chain seq x y z
N MET A 1 -67.43 47.88 27.65
CA MET A 1 -66.69 46.97 28.53
C MET A 1 -66.11 45.91 27.61
N LYS A 2 -64.85 46.06 27.29
CA LYS A 2 -63.69 45.34 27.74
C LYS A 2 -63.67 44.00 27.19
N ASN A 3 -62.88 43.62 26.41
CA ASN A 3 -61.62 43.07 26.82
C ASN A 3 -60.63 43.01 25.64
N LEU A 4 -59.63 43.70 25.86
CA LEU A 4 -58.47 43.71 25.06
C LEU A 4 -57.74 42.37 25.26
N ALA A 5 -57.81 41.50 24.31
CA ALA A 5 -56.93 40.31 24.28
C ALA A 5 -55.70 40.69 23.50
N LEU A 6 -54.62 40.96 24.22
CA LEU A 6 -53.34 41.25 23.71
C LEU A 6 -52.71 39.88 23.26
N ALA A 7 -52.79 39.60 21.98
CA ALA A 7 -52.06 38.47 21.39
C ALA A 7 -50.60 38.87 21.24
N VAL A 8 -49.81 38.50 22.21
CA VAL A 8 -48.36 38.59 22.09
C VAL A 8 -47.90 37.48 21.12
N LEU A 9 -47.68 37.83 19.86
CA LEU A 9 -47.11 36.98 18.88
C LEU A 9 -45.60 36.99 19.10
N THR A 10 -45.10 36.09 19.91
CA THR A 10 -43.67 35.83 20.02
C THR A 10 -43.22 35.15 18.73
N ALA A 11 -42.66 35.93 17.82
CA ALA A 11 -41.92 35.41 16.67
C ALA A 11 -40.63 34.73 17.18
N LEU A 12 -40.70 33.44 17.31
CA LEU A 12 -39.51 32.62 17.55
C LEU A 12 -38.70 32.57 16.25
N ALA A 13 -37.76 33.49 16.13
CA ALA A 13 -36.79 33.45 15.06
C ALA A 13 -35.90 32.20 15.28
N ALA A 14 -36.23 31.12 14.60
CA ALA A 14 -35.35 29.97 14.50
C ALA A 14 -34.11 30.40 13.72
N PHE A 15 -33.09 30.79 14.45
CA PHE A 15 -31.75 30.96 13.88
C PHE A 15 -31.23 29.56 13.56
N THR A 16 -31.54 29.08 12.37
CA THR A 16 -30.83 27.91 11.83
C THR A 16 -29.42 28.37 11.51
N LEU A 17 -28.49 28.18 12.46
CA LEU A 17 -27.08 28.14 12.14
C LEU A 17 -26.89 26.95 11.18
N ALA A 18 -27.02 27.23 9.89
CA ALA A 18 -26.46 26.39 8.87
C ALA A 18 -24.95 26.49 9.04
N CYS A 19 -24.39 25.73 10.00
CA CYS A 19 -22.99 25.34 9.94
C CYS A 19 -22.84 24.68 8.58
N GLY A 20 -22.32 25.44 7.62
CA GLY A 20 -21.84 24.91 6.38
C GLY A 20 -20.73 23.91 6.70
N TYR A 21 -21.12 22.68 6.97
CA TYR A 21 -20.21 21.55 6.97
C TYR A 21 -19.80 21.40 5.51
N SER A 22 -18.74 22.10 5.14
CA SER A 22 -18.01 21.77 3.93
C SER A 22 -17.53 20.33 4.12
N SER A 23 -18.33 19.38 3.72
CA SER A 23 -17.88 18.02 3.51
C SER A 23 -16.75 18.13 2.50
N LYS A 24 -15.51 18.20 3.00
CA LYS A 24 -14.34 17.94 2.16
C LYS A 24 -14.59 16.54 1.61
N SER A 25 -15.01 16.48 0.37
CA SER A 25 -15.09 15.23 -0.36
C SER A 25 -13.66 14.76 -0.58
N THR A 26 -13.07 14.15 0.45
CA THR A 26 -11.85 13.39 0.29
C THR A 26 -12.27 12.13 -0.46
N THR A 27 -11.98 12.10 -1.75
CA THR A 27 -12.09 10.85 -2.50
C THR A 27 -11.19 9.86 -1.78
N PRO A 28 -11.71 8.75 -1.22
CA PRO A 28 -10.88 7.78 -0.53
C PRO A 28 -9.81 7.25 -1.50
N ALA A 29 -8.62 6.97 -0.98
CA ALA A 29 -7.59 6.31 -1.77
C ALA A 29 -8.14 4.98 -2.30
N VAL A 30 -7.95 4.73 -3.58
CA VAL A 30 -8.39 3.50 -4.23
C VAL A 30 -7.38 2.39 -3.91
N ALA A 31 -7.85 1.14 -3.82
CA ALA A 31 -6.95 -0.01 -3.72
C ALA A 31 -5.96 0.02 -4.88
N GLY A 32 -4.68 -0.21 -4.59
CA GLY A 32 -3.63 -0.33 -5.60
C GLY A 32 -3.80 -1.62 -6.41
N THR A 33 -2.97 -1.79 -7.42
CA THR A 33 -2.89 -3.06 -8.14
C THR A 33 -2.04 -4.03 -7.33
N MET A 34 -2.65 -5.14 -6.88
CA MET A 34 -1.95 -6.16 -6.11
C MET A 34 -0.92 -6.87 -6.98
N PRO A 35 0.36 -6.89 -6.59
CA PRO A 35 1.37 -7.68 -7.29
C PRO A 35 1.17 -9.16 -7.00
N ALA A 36 1.60 -10.04 -7.91
CA ALA A 36 1.59 -11.48 -7.71
C ALA A 36 2.94 -12.07 -8.12
N ILE A 37 3.51 -12.94 -7.28
CA ILE A 37 4.72 -13.68 -7.58
C ILE A 37 4.33 -15.01 -8.18
N SER A 38 4.94 -15.40 -9.28
CA SER A 38 4.78 -16.70 -9.93
C SER A 38 5.99 -17.60 -9.79
N GLU A 39 7.19 -17.03 -9.66
CA GLU A 39 8.44 -17.79 -9.60
C GLU A 39 9.56 -16.98 -8.94
N LEU A 40 10.45 -17.69 -8.25
CA LEU A 40 11.72 -17.18 -7.75
C LEU A 40 12.87 -17.89 -8.48
N ALA A 41 13.84 -17.14 -8.96
CA ALA A 41 15.02 -17.69 -9.63
C ALA A 41 16.30 -17.08 -9.03
N PRO A 42 17.15 -17.88 -8.36
CA PRO A 42 16.92 -19.27 -7.99
C PRO A 42 15.78 -19.43 -6.97
N ALA A 43 15.20 -20.63 -6.87
CA ALA A 43 14.19 -20.95 -5.86
C ALA A 43 14.80 -21.39 -4.52
N SER A 44 16.09 -21.72 -4.51
CA SER A 44 16.85 -22.12 -3.34
C SER A 44 18.34 -21.82 -3.49
N THR A 45 19.05 -21.82 -2.37
CA THR A 45 20.52 -21.71 -2.31
C THR A 45 21.07 -22.49 -1.13
N SER A 46 22.39 -22.71 -1.12
CA SER A 46 23.06 -23.31 0.05
C SER A 46 23.34 -22.25 1.11
N SER A 47 23.19 -22.62 2.38
CA SER A 47 23.56 -21.78 3.51
C SER A 47 25.05 -21.46 3.52
N GLY A 48 25.40 -20.26 3.98
CA GLY A 48 26.77 -19.79 4.05
C GLY A 48 27.40 -19.52 2.68
N GLY A 49 26.64 -19.55 1.59
CA GLY A 49 27.10 -19.20 0.26
C GLY A 49 27.37 -17.70 0.08
N PRO A 50 27.88 -17.28 -1.11
CA PRO A 50 28.08 -15.87 -1.43
C PRO A 50 26.75 -15.16 -1.64
N SER A 51 26.77 -13.81 -1.66
CA SER A 51 25.63 -13.02 -2.10
C SER A 51 25.23 -13.39 -3.53
N PHE A 52 23.94 -13.34 -3.82
CA PHE A 52 23.40 -13.68 -5.14
C PHE A 52 22.30 -12.71 -5.56
N VAL A 53 21.98 -12.72 -6.84
CA VAL A 53 20.86 -11.96 -7.38
C VAL A 53 19.63 -12.85 -7.41
N LEU A 54 18.59 -12.43 -6.68
CA LEU A 54 17.27 -13.04 -6.72
C LEU A 54 16.46 -12.35 -7.83
N THR A 55 15.97 -13.13 -8.78
CA THR A 55 15.01 -12.68 -9.77
C THR A 55 13.62 -13.13 -9.34
N VAL A 56 12.70 -12.18 -9.27
CA VAL A 56 11.29 -12.43 -8.95
C VAL A 56 10.47 -12.24 -10.20
N ASN A 57 9.86 -13.30 -10.68
CA ASN A 57 8.94 -13.27 -11.81
C ASN A 57 7.49 -13.25 -11.29
N GLY A 58 6.62 -12.54 -12.00
CA GLY A 58 5.24 -12.40 -11.59
C GLY A 58 4.43 -11.48 -12.48
N THR A 59 3.49 -10.76 -11.90
CA THR A 59 2.62 -9.83 -12.62
C THR A 59 2.32 -8.60 -11.77
N ASN A 60 1.91 -7.52 -12.43
CA ASN A 60 1.46 -6.28 -11.80
C ASN A 60 2.54 -5.58 -10.95
N PHE A 61 3.80 -5.74 -11.25
CA PHE A 61 4.86 -5.01 -10.56
C PHE A 61 4.88 -3.55 -10.99
N SER A 62 4.82 -2.64 -10.03
CA SER A 62 4.99 -1.21 -10.31
C SER A 62 6.47 -0.86 -10.48
N THR A 63 6.74 0.26 -11.13
CA THR A 63 8.13 0.75 -11.35
C THR A 63 8.89 1.04 -10.07
N LYS A 64 8.19 1.16 -8.94
CA LYS A 64 8.76 1.36 -7.60
C LYS A 64 8.49 0.17 -6.67
N ALA A 65 8.13 -0.97 -7.23
CA ALA A 65 7.91 -2.18 -6.45
C ALA A 65 9.17 -2.58 -5.69
N THR A 66 8.99 -3.10 -4.48
CA THR A 66 10.08 -3.51 -3.60
C THR A 66 9.94 -4.99 -3.26
N ILE A 67 11.03 -5.73 -3.41
CA ILE A 67 11.14 -7.11 -2.93
C ILE A 67 11.41 -7.07 -1.43
N ASN A 68 10.63 -7.83 -0.65
CA ASN A 68 10.86 -8.01 0.77
C ASN A 68 11.36 -9.44 1.01
N TRP A 69 12.49 -9.55 1.67
CA TRP A 69 13.11 -10.79 2.10
C TRP A 69 12.86 -10.96 3.60
N ASN A 70 12.09 -11.96 3.99
CA ASN A 70 11.68 -12.17 5.38
C ASN A 70 11.12 -10.89 6.04
N GLY A 71 10.28 -10.17 5.32
CA GLY A 71 9.69 -8.91 5.77
C GLY A 71 10.61 -7.68 5.69
N THR A 72 11.88 -7.85 5.30
CA THR A 72 12.84 -6.74 5.17
C THR A 72 12.97 -6.31 3.72
N ALA A 73 12.73 -5.03 3.45
CA ALA A 73 12.86 -4.46 2.11
C ALA A 73 14.29 -4.56 1.57
N GLN A 74 14.43 -5.06 0.35
CA GLN A 74 15.72 -5.16 -0.35
C GLN A 74 15.84 -4.07 -1.42
N THR A 75 17.07 -3.67 -1.72
CA THR A 75 17.33 -2.80 -2.87
C THR A 75 16.89 -3.53 -4.14
N THR A 76 15.81 -3.06 -4.75
CA THR A 76 15.14 -3.72 -5.86
C THR A 76 15.39 -2.97 -7.16
N THR A 77 15.76 -3.71 -8.21
CA THR A 77 15.84 -3.21 -9.57
C THR A 77 14.58 -3.62 -10.33
N TYR A 78 13.86 -2.64 -10.85
CA TYR A 78 12.72 -2.88 -11.73
C TYR A 78 13.21 -3.22 -13.14
N VAL A 79 12.83 -4.38 -13.65
CA VAL A 79 13.12 -4.81 -15.03
C VAL A 79 11.89 -4.61 -15.91
N SER A 80 10.74 -5.11 -15.45
CA SER A 80 9.45 -4.97 -16.13
C SER A 80 8.29 -5.16 -15.16
N ALA A 81 7.06 -4.98 -15.63
CA ALA A 81 5.86 -5.26 -14.83
C ALA A 81 5.70 -6.74 -14.43
N SER A 82 6.56 -7.62 -14.97
CA SER A 82 6.58 -9.06 -14.69
C SER A 82 7.90 -9.57 -14.11
N GLN A 83 8.89 -8.69 -13.91
CA GLN A 83 10.19 -9.10 -13.40
C GLN A 83 10.86 -8.02 -12.57
N LEU A 84 11.33 -8.44 -11.38
CA LEU A 84 12.15 -7.64 -10.47
C LEU A 84 13.42 -8.40 -10.11
N MET A 85 14.44 -7.68 -9.70
CA MET A 85 15.71 -8.26 -9.24
C MET A 85 16.15 -7.59 -7.93
N ALA A 86 16.74 -8.37 -7.03
CA ALA A 86 17.37 -7.85 -5.81
C ALA A 86 18.62 -8.64 -5.47
N THR A 87 19.64 -7.98 -4.95
CA THR A 87 20.82 -8.66 -4.42
C THR A 87 20.57 -9.07 -2.98
N ILE A 88 20.66 -10.37 -2.70
CA ILE A 88 20.56 -10.93 -1.36
C ILE A 88 21.95 -11.11 -0.79
N ALA A 89 22.21 -10.48 0.35
CA ALA A 89 23.52 -10.54 1.00
C ALA A 89 23.83 -11.95 1.55
N ALA A 90 25.09 -12.33 1.57
CA ALA A 90 25.54 -13.60 2.16
C ALA A 90 25.10 -13.77 3.63
N THR A 91 25.01 -12.68 4.38
CA THR A 91 24.57 -12.69 5.78
C THR A 91 23.09 -13.09 5.93
N ALA A 92 22.28 -12.85 4.90
CA ALA A 92 20.84 -13.20 4.89
C ALA A 92 20.60 -14.69 4.61
N ILE A 93 21.64 -15.43 4.20
CA ILE A 93 21.59 -16.86 3.90
C ILE A 93 22.62 -17.66 4.74
N ALA A 94 23.06 -17.11 5.87
CA ALA A 94 24.09 -17.73 6.71
C ALA A 94 23.66 -19.06 7.33
N THR A 95 22.37 -19.27 7.53
CA THR A 95 21.79 -20.47 8.16
C THR A 95 20.69 -21.08 7.32
N PRO A 96 20.51 -22.41 7.33
CA PRO A 96 19.38 -23.05 6.65
C PRO A 96 18.04 -22.51 7.17
N ALA A 97 17.15 -22.17 6.25
CA ALA A 97 15.82 -21.64 6.59
C ALA A 97 14.88 -21.64 5.38
N THR A 98 13.58 -21.55 5.65
CA THR A 98 12.60 -21.18 4.63
C THR A 98 12.24 -19.71 4.82
N VAL A 99 12.44 -18.91 3.79
CA VAL A 99 12.29 -17.45 3.84
C VAL A 99 11.09 -17.03 3.00
N PRO A 100 10.09 -16.37 3.57
CA PRO A 100 9.01 -15.80 2.79
C PRO A 100 9.51 -14.58 2.00
N VAL A 101 9.28 -14.59 0.70
CA VAL A 101 9.54 -13.47 -0.22
C VAL A 101 8.22 -12.88 -0.65
N THR A 102 8.08 -11.57 -0.52
CA THR A 102 6.92 -10.82 -0.99
C THR A 102 7.35 -9.64 -1.84
N VAL A 103 6.44 -9.10 -2.63
CA VAL A 103 6.63 -7.86 -3.38
C VAL A 103 5.58 -6.85 -2.93
N THR A 104 6.00 -5.64 -2.66
CA THR A 104 5.11 -4.53 -2.32
C THR A 104 5.14 -3.48 -3.41
N ASN A 105 3.99 -3.18 -4.00
CA ASN A 105 3.77 -1.97 -4.77
C ASN A 105 3.51 -0.83 -3.79
N PRO A 106 4.29 0.24 -3.78
CA PRO A 106 4.09 1.33 -2.83
C PRO A 106 2.80 2.10 -3.12
N ALA A 107 2.29 2.77 -2.10
CA ALA A 107 1.21 3.73 -2.27
C ALA A 107 1.63 4.85 -3.25
N ILE A 108 0.70 5.29 -4.06
CA ILE A 108 0.87 6.46 -4.93
C ILE A 108 0.09 7.61 -4.30
N ALA A 109 0.77 8.71 -4.03
CA ALA A 109 0.10 9.92 -3.54
C ALA A 109 -0.83 10.47 -4.62
N GLY A 110 -2.05 10.86 -4.21
CA GLY A 110 -2.97 11.53 -5.13
C GLY A 110 -2.44 12.89 -5.55
N THR A 111 -2.60 13.23 -6.80
CA THR A 111 -2.23 14.53 -7.38
C THR A 111 -3.39 15.53 -7.38
N GLY A 112 -4.59 15.09 -6.99
CA GLY A 112 -5.75 15.95 -6.87
C GLY A 112 -5.64 16.95 -5.73
N ALA A 113 -6.51 17.96 -5.70
CA ALA A 113 -6.61 18.90 -4.58
C ALA A 113 -6.76 18.10 -3.27
N TYR A 114 -5.91 18.40 -2.30
CA TYR A 114 -5.84 17.70 -1.02
C TYR A 114 -5.43 16.21 -1.06
N GLY A 115 -4.66 15.78 -2.08
CA GLY A 115 -4.14 14.42 -2.19
C GLY A 115 -5.18 13.37 -2.61
N SER A 116 -6.30 13.78 -3.18
CA SER A 116 -7.31 12.85 -3.71
C SER A 116 -6.81 12.11 -4.95
N GLY A 117 -7.26 10.86 -5.14
CA GLY A 117 -6.92 10.04 -6.31
C GLY A 117 -5.64 9.21 -6.16
N GLY A 118 -5.09 9.07 -4.95
CA GLY A 118 -3.97 8.16 -4.68
C GLY A 118 -4.39 6.69 -4.61
N THR A 119 -3.42 5.79 -4.67
CA THR A 119 -3.60 4.35 -4.45
C THR A 119 -2.92 3.90 -3.16
N LEU A 120 -3.50 2.91 -2.51
CA LEU A 120 -2.90 2.26 -1.34
C LEU A 120 -1.72 1.36 -1.77
N ALA A 121 -0.81 1.11 -0.82
CA ALA A 121 0.21 0.10 -1.02
C ALA A 121 -0.41 -1.30 -1.01
N GLU A 122 0.04 -2.17 -1.90
CA GLU A 122 -0.42 -3.54 -2.02
C GLU A 122 0.78 -4.50 -1.98
N THR A 123 0.62 -5.57 -1.22
CA THR A 123 1.67 -6.59 -1.06
C THR A 123 1.18 -7.94 -1.56
N SER A 124 2.02 -8.64 -2.32
CA SER A 124 1.73 -9.97 -2.84
C SER A 124 1.58 -11.02 -1.73
N SER A 125 0.98 -12.15 -2.06
CA SER A 125 1.17 -13.37 -1.27
C SER A 125 2.65 -13.73 -1.20
N ALA A 126 3.07 -14.38 -0.11
CA ALA A 126 4.44 -14.82 0.06
C ALA A 126 4.73 -16.06 -0.81
N MET A 127 5.92 -16.08 -1.42
CA MET A 127 6.50 -17.27 -2.03
C MET A 127 7.74 -17.69 -1.24
N ASN A 128 7.82 -18.96 -0.88
CA ASN A 128 8.90 -19.46 -0.03
C ASN A 128 10.17 -19.71 -0.84
N PHE A 129 11.28 -19.18 -0.33
CA PHE A 129 12.64 -19.46 -0.78
C PHE A 129 13.31 -20.41 0.21
N THR A 130 14.03 -21.42 -0.27
CA THR A 130 14.69 -22.40 0.61
C THR A 130 16.19 -22.16 0.68
N ILE A 131 16.71 -22.06 1.90
CA ILE A 131 18.16 -22.08 2.20
C ILE A 131 18.48 -23.46 2.77
N ASN A 132 19.30 -24.25 2.08
CA ASN A 132 19.66 -25.64 2.43
C ASN A 132 20.93 -25.69 3.29
#